data_1f32a7886fa26bda1aeaaa6d19bb44f7
#
_entry.id   1f32a7886fa26bda1aeaaa6d19bb44f7
#
_cell.length_a   1.000
_cell.length_b   1.000
_cell.length_c   1.000
_cell.angle_alpha   90.00
_cell.angle_beta   90.00
_cell.angle_gamma   90.00
#
_symmetry.space_group_name_H-M   'P 1'
#
loop_
_entity.id
_entity.type
_entity.pdbx_description
1 polymer ?
#
loop_
_entity_poly.entity_id
_entity_poly.type
_entity_poly.pdbx_seq_one_letter_code
_entity_poly.pdbx_strand_id
1 'polypeptide(L)'
;SSFANVACCGDTPTLETLAAVSILRRELPELKIRVVNVVDLMKLQPHTEHPHGLTDEEYDGLFTKDKPIIFAYHGYPTLVHELTYRRHNRNLHVRGYKEEGTITTPFDMRVLNDIDRFDLVIDTVRRLPQLGNRGAYLVQKMQDKLVEHRQYIRDNGIDLPEVRNWRWEDSEAPAAE
;
A
#
# COMPACT_ATOMS: atom_id res chain seq x y z
N SER A 1 -2.28 -6.80 -19.72
CA SER A 1 -1.51 -5.74 -19.05
C SER A 1 -1.64 -5.90 -17.53
N SER A 2 -0.54 -5.75 -16.83
CA SER A 2 -0.53 -5.81 -15.36
C SER A 2 -1.23 -4.57 -14.80
N PHE A 3 -2.15 -4.79 -13.85
CA PHE A 3 -2.92 -3.73 -13.21
C PHE A 3 -3.13 -4.04 -11.72
N ALA A 4 -2.97 -3.04 -10.87
CA ALA A 4 -3.25 -3.14 -9.45
C ALA A 4 -3.98 -1.88 -8.95
N ASN A 5 -4.87 -2.07 -7.98
CA ASN A 5 -5.43 -0.99 -7.19
C ASN A 5 -4.62 -0.89 -5.88
N VAL A 6 -4.17 0.29 -5.54
CA VAL A 6 -3.53 0.57 -4.27
C VAL A 6 -4.38 1.60 -3.54
N ALA A 7 -4.96 1.21 -2.43
CA ALA A 7 -5.90 2.04 -1.69
C ALA A 7 -5.34 2.38 -0.31
N CYS A 8 -5.81 3.48 0.25
CA CYS A 8 -5.39 3.93 1.58
C CYS A 8 -6.51 4.67 2.29
N CYS A 9 -6.45 4.65 3.62
CA CYS A 9 -7.27 5.46 4.49
C CYS A 9 -6.48 5.84 5.74
N GLY A 10 -6.31 7.14 5.97
CA GLY A 10 -5.55 7.72 7.08
C GLY A 10 -4.24 8.37 6.63
N ASP A 11 -3.69 9.26 7.46
CA ASP A 11 -2.52 10.09 7.10
C ASP A 11 -1.27 9.26 6.81
N THR A 12 -0.88 8.42 7.75
CA THR A 12 0.30 7.54 7.62
C THR A 12 0.16 6.55 6.47
N PRO A 13 -0.96 5.79 6.34
CA PRO A 13 -1.18 4.92 5.18
C PRO A 13 -1.17 5.66 3.85
N THR A 14 -1.68 6.88 3.78
CA THR A 14 -1.67 7.68 2.56
C THR A 14 -0.24 8.03 2.14
N LEU A 15 0.59 8.50 3.07
CA LEU A 15 2.00 8.78 2.81
C LEU A 15 2.75 7.54 2.30
N GLU A 16 2.61 6.41 2.99
CA GLU A 16 3.29 5.17 2.63
C GLU A 16 2.79 4.60 1.29
N THR A 17 1.49 4.71 1.01
CA THR A 17 0.91 4.32 -0.27
C THR A 17 1.49 5.15 -1.42
N LEU A 18 1.57 6.46 -1.27
CA LEU A 18 2.14 7.34 -2.29
C LEU A 18 3.63 7.02 -2.52
N ALA A 19 4.40 6.79 -1.46
CA ALA A 19 5.79 6.39 -1.58
C ALA A 19 5.95 5.03 -2.27
N ALA A 20 5.10 4.05 -1.94
CA ALA A 20 5.09 2.75 -2.61
C ALA A 20 4.76 2.87 -4.11
N VAL A 21 3.76 3.69 -4.46
CA VAL A 21 3.38 3.95 -5.85
C VAL A 21 4.52 4.62 -6.63
N SER A 22 5.22 5.56 -6.01
CA SER A 22 6.41 6.19 -6.59
C SER A 22 7.49 5.14 -6.94
N ILE A 23 7.78 4.22 -6.02
CA ILE A 23 8.71 3.12 -6.26
C ILE A 23 8.22 2.23 -7.42
N LEU A 24 6.97 1.80 -7.38
CA LEU A 24 6.39 0.93 -8.41
C LEU A 24 6.44 1.57 -9.80
N ARG A 25 6.14 2.86 -9.93
CA ARG A 25 6.19 3.59 -11.20
C ARG A 25 7.59 3.69 -11.77
N ARG A 26 8.58 3.89 -10.91
CA ARG A 26 9.99 3.97 -11.31
C ARG A 26 10.55 2.61 -11.74
N GLU A 27 10.27 1.57 -10.96
CA GLU A 27 10.83 0.23 -11.16
C GLU A 27 10.08 -0.61 -12.21
N LEU A 28 8.78 -0.36 -12.36
CA LEU A 28 7.87 -1.10 -13.23
C LEU A 28 6.97 -0.13 -14.04
N PRO A 29 7.54 0.64 -14.95
CA PRO A 29 6.80 1.70 -15.68
C PRO A 29 5.63 1.18 -16.53
N GLU A 30 5.63 -0.10 -16.90
CA GLU A 30 4.54 -0.74 -17.63
C GLU A 30 3.35 -1.16 -16.73
N LEU A 31 3.55 -1.17 -15.42
CA LEU A 31 2.49 -1.51 -14.47
C LEU A 31 1.48 -0.37 -14.36
N LYS A 32 0.23 -0.66 -14.67
CA LYS A 32 -0.87 0.28 -14.46
C LYS A 32 -1.33 0.24 -13.01
N ILE A 33 -1.26 1.38 -12.34
CA ILE A 33 -1.64 1.50 -10.93
C ILE A 33 -2.74 2.54 -10.81
N ARG A 34 -3.81 2.14 -10.14
CA ARG A 34 -4.85 3.07 -9.68
C ARG A 34 -4.68 3.30 -8.19
N VAL A 35 -4.57 4.55 -7.79
CA VAL A 35 -4.55 4.94 -6.38
C VAL A 35 -5.94 5.41 -5.97
N VAL A 36 -6.43 4.88 -4.85
CA VAL A 36 -7.73 5.27 -4.28
C VAL A 36 -7.53 5.70 -2.84
N ASN A 37 -7.69 6.99 -2.57
CA ASN A 37 -7.72 7.50 -1.20
C ASN A 37 -9.16 7.47 -0.69
N VAL A 38 -9.42 6.62 0.30
CA VAL A 38 -10.75 6.46 0.90
C VAL A 38 -10.87 7.44 2.07
N VAL A 39 -11.51 8.56 1.84
CA VAL A 39 -11.74 9.61 2.85
C VAL A 39 -12.92 9.26 3.74
N ASP A 40 -13.96 8.67 3.17
CA ASP A 40 -15.16 8.20 3.87
C ASP A 40 -15.26 6.67 3.76
N LEU A 41 -14.95 5.99 4.85
CA LEU A 41 -14.99 4.52 4.92
C LEU A 41 -16.38 3.94 4.64
N MET A 42 -17.46 4.68 4.95
CA MET A 42 -18.82 4.20 4.71
C MET A 42 -19.16 4.03 3.24
N LYS A 43 -18.40 4.67 2.35
CA LYS A 43 -18.50 4.44 0.89
C LYS A 43 -18.12 3.01 0.48
N LEU A 44 -17.37 2.30 1.29
CA LEU A 44 -17.03 0.90 1.05
C LEU A 44 -18.23 -0.03 1.21
N GLN A 45 -19.21 0.34 2.05
CA GLN A 45 -20.45 -0.41 2.17
C GLN A 45 -21.36 -0.24 0.95
N PRO A 46 -22.22 -1.24 0.65
CA PRO A 46 -23.27 -1.07 -0.34
C PRO A 46 -24.22 0.06 0.03
N HIS A 47 -24.73 0.77 -0.96
CA HIS A 47 -25.71 1.86 -0.78
C HIS A 47 -27.00 1.39 -0.07
N THR A 48 -27.31 0.09 -0.11
CA THR A 48 -28.43 -0.52 0.61
C THR A 48 -28.22 -0.63 2.11
N GLU A 49 -26.96 -0.57 2.56
CA GLU A 49 -26.59 -0.71 3.97
C GLU A 49 -26.27 0.65 4.63
N HIS A 50 -25.82 1.62 3.85
CA HIS A 50 -25.46 2.94 4.38
C HIS A 50 -25.75 4.04 3.35
N PRO A 51 -26.26 5.23 3.77
CA PRO A 51 -26.58 6.33 2.86
C PRO A 51 -25.39 6.82 2.01
N HIS A 52 -24.16 6.74 2.54
CA HIS A 52 -22.93 7.10 1.83
C HIS A 52 -22.37 5.96 1.00
N GLY A 53 -22.92 4.75 1.10
CA GLY A 53 -22.42 3.58 0.40
C GLY A 53 -22.47 3.72 -1.12
N LEU A 54 -21.43 3.26 -1.79
CA LEU A 54 -21.40 3.20 -3.24
C LEU A 54 -22.31 2.09 -3.77
N THR A 55 -22.89 2.28 -4.94
CA THR A 55 -23.51 1.17 -5.68
C THR A 55 -22.45 0.14 -6.06
N ASP A 56 -22.85 -1.07 -6.40
CA ASP A 56 -21.91 -2.09 -6.87
C ASP A 56 -21.19 -1.67 -8.14
N GLU A 57 -21.88 -0.97 -9.04
CA GLU A 57 -21.30 -0.45 -10.28
C GLU A 57 -20.23 0.61 -10.01
N GLU A 58 -20.52 1.54 -9.09
CA GLU A 58 -19.55 2.56 -8.68
C GLU A 58 -18.33 1.96 -8.01
N TYR A 59 -18.53 0.99 -7.09
CA TYR A 59 -17.46 0.30 -6.41
C TYR A 59 -16.59 -0.49 -7.40
N ASP A 60 -17.22 -1.29 -8.28
CA ASP A 60 -16.52 -2.06 -9.30
C ASP A 60 -15.78 -1.15 -10.30
N GLY A 61 -16.33 0.03 -10.58
CA GLY A 61 -15.69 1.05 -11.41
C GLY A 61 -14.39 1.59 -10.78
N LEU A 62 -14.37 1.75 -9.45
CA LEU A 62 -13.19 2.21 -8.71
C LEU A 62 -12.17 1.10 -8.50
N PHE A 63 -12.61 -0.06 -7.98
CA PHE A 63 -11.72 -1.12 -7.50
C PHE A 63 -11.55 -2.29 -8.46
N THR A 64 -12.28 -2.29 -9.59
CA THR A 64 -12.39 -3.43 -10.51
C THR A 64 -13.08 -4.64 -9.87
N LYS A 65 -13.40 -5.66 -10.68
CA LYS A 65 -14.05 -6.87 -10.18
C LYS A 65 -13.08 -7.98 -9.79
N ASP A 66 -11.84 -7.93 -10.30
CA ASP A 66 -10.91 -9.06 -10.27
C ASP A 66 -9.45 -8.67 -10.00
N LYS A 67 -9.08 -7.42 -10.24
CA LYS A 67 -7.69 -6.99 -10.04
C LYS A 67 -7.35 -6.85 -8.57
N PRO A 68 -6.09 -7.11 -8.17
CA PRO A 68 -5.71 -7.02 -6.77
C PRO A 68 -5.92 -5.61 -6.22
N ILE A 69 -6.38 -5.56 -4.97
CA ILE A 69 -6.52 -4.35 -4.18
C ILE A 69 -5.60 -4.50 -2.97
N ILE A 70 -4.60 -3.66 -2.87
CA ILE A 70 -3.73 -3.55 -1.69
C ILE A 70 -4.21 -2.33 -0.92
N PHE A 71 -4.75 -2.54 0.27
CA PHE A 71 -5.39 -1.50 1.07
C PHE A 71 -4.61 -1.27 2.36
N ALA A 72 -4.02 -0.09 2.50
CA ALA A 72 -3.35 0.35 3.72
C ALA A 72 -4.31 1.18 4.59
N TYR A 73 -4.57 0.71 5.81
CA TYR A 73 -5.55 1.29 6.71
C TYR A 73 -4.95 1.66 8.07
N HIS A 74 -5.31 2.84 8.56
CA HIS A 74 -4.91 3.33 9.88
C HIS A 74 -5.86 2.81 10.99
N GLY A 75 -5.95 1.50 11.10
CA GLY A 75 -6.80 0.80 12.05
C GLY A 75 -6.72 -0.71 11.83
N TYR A 76 -7.65 -1.46 12.43
CA TYR A 76 -7.66 -2.91 12.28
C TYR A 76 -8.25 -3.34 10.93
N PRO A 77 -7.59 -4.26 10.20
CA PRO A 77 -8.06 -4.76 8.90
C PRO A 77 -9.49 -5.31 8.91
N THR A 78 -9.92 -5.86 10.02
CA THR A 78 -11.26 -6.44 10.21
C THR A 78 -12.38 -5.47 9.80
N LEU A 79 -12.24 -4.18 10.12
CA LEU A 79 -13.25 -3.18 9.77
C LEU A 79 -13.41 -3.05 8.25
N VAL A 80 -12.30 -3.00 7.51
CA VAL A 80 -12.35 -2.90 6.05
C VAL A 80 -12.98 -4.15 5.44
N HIS A 81 -12.64 -5.33 5.96
CA HIS A 81 -13.25 -6.59 5.53
C HIS A 81 -14.76 -6.62 5.82
N GLU A 82 -15.18 -6.15 6.98
CA GLU A 82 -16.60 -6.06 7.36
C GLU A 82 -17.37 -5.12 6.42
N LEU A 83 -16.79 -3.97 6.07
CA LEU A 83 -17.41 -3.02 5.16
C LEU A 83 -17.51 -3.51 3.71
N THR A 84 -16.66 -4.45 3.30
CA THR A 84 -16.51 -4.87 1.89
C THR A 84 -16.92 -6.32 1.62
N TYR A 85 -17.36 -7.09 2.62
CA TYR A 85 -17.59 -8.53 2.45
C TYR A 85 -18.65 -8.87 1.40
N ARG A 86 -19.54 -7.96 1.06
CA ARG A 86 -20.57 -8.13 0.02
C ARG A 86 -20.12 -7.70 -1.39
N ARG A 87 -18.94 -7.08 -1.50
CA ARG A 87 -18.43 -6.62 -2.80
C ARG A 87 -17.96 -7.79 -3.66
N HIS A 88 -18.00 -7.61 -4.99
CA HIS A 88 -17.63 -8.65 -5.94
C HIS A 88 -16.15 -9.02 -5.90
N ASN A 89 -15.29 -7.99 -5.82
CA ASN A 89 -13.85 -8.21 -5.82
C ASN A 89 -13.35 -8.80 -4.49
N ARG A 90 -13.01 -10.09 -4.51
CA ARG A 90 -12.44 -10.81 -3.36
C ARG A 90 -10.92 -10.76 -3.28
N ASN A 91 -10.27 -10.16 -4.29
CA ASN A 91 -8.82 -10.01 -4.34
C ASN A 91 -8.38 -8.77 -3.56
N LEU A 92 -8.87 -8.65 -2.33
CA LEU A 92 -8.63 -7.54 -1.42
C LEU A 92 -7.68 -7.99 -0.30
N HIS A 93 -6.59 -7.25 -0.15
CA HIS A 93 -5.54 -7.49 0.83
C HIS A 93 -5.36 -6.25 1.68
N VAL A 94 -5.85 -6.30 2.91
CA VAL A 94 -5.81 -5.18 3.85
C VAL A 94 -4.62 -5.30 4.79
N ARG A 95 -3.88 -4.22 4.93
CA ARG A 95 -2.82 -4.04 5.93
C ARG A 95 -3.22 -2.94 6.90
N GLY A 96 -3.05 -3.21 8.17
CA GLY A 96 -3.41 -2.31 9.26
C GLY A 96 -2.74 -2.74 10.56
N TYR A 97 -3.31 -2.36 11.69
CA TYR A 97 -2.75 -2.69 12.99
C TYR A 97 -2.76 -4.18 13.27
N LYS A 98 -1.64 -4.69 13.80
CA LYS A 98 -1.45 -6.05 14.31
C LYS A 98 -1.26 -6.09 15.82
N GLU A 99 -1.43 -4.97 16.50
CA GLU A 99 -1.09 -4.79 17.92
C GLU A 99 0.40 -5.03 18.23
N GLU A 100 1.25 -5.01 17.21
CA GLU A 100 2.69 -5.04 17.41
C GLU A 100 3.19 -3.64 17.68
N GLY A 101 3.57 -3.41 18.91
CA GLY A 101 4.10 -2.13 19.36
C GLY A 101 5.24 -2.31 20.32
N THR A 102 6.24 -1.47 20.18
CA THR A 102 7.39 -1.36 21.08
C THR A 102 7.92 0.07 21.00
N ILE A 103 8.90 0.40 21.83
CA ILE A 103 9.59 1.67 21.71
C ILE A 103 10.56 1.58 20.54
N THR A 104 10.20 2.24 19.44
CA THR A 104 10.98 2.26 18.20
C THR A 104 10.74 3.54 17.40
N THR A 105 11.35 3.66 16.22
CA THR A 105 11.16 4.81 15.33
C THR A 105 9.79 4.81 14.67
N PRO A 106 9.26 5.96 14.21
CA PRO A 106 7.96 6.02 13.55
C PRO A 106 7.86 5.12 12.32
N PHE A 107 8.89 5.06 11.50
CA PHE A 107 8.87 4.19 10.31
C PHE A 107 8.97 2.71 10.68
N ASP A 108 9.77 2.36 11.68
CA ASP A 108 9.87 0.97 12.14
C ASP A 108 8.53 0.45 12.68
N MET A 109 7.75 1.30 13.34
CA MET A 109 6.38 0.95 13.75
C MET A 109 5.49 0.61 12.54
N ARG A 110 5.66 1.30 11.42
CA ARG A 110 4.96 0.97 10.17
C ARG A 110 5.42 -0.37 9.61
N VAL A 111 6.73 -0.64 9.66
CA VAL A 111 7.32 -1.92 9.23
C VAL A 111 6.77 -3.09 10.07
N LEU A 112 6.69 -2.94 11.38
CA LEU A 112 6.11 -3.95 12.26
C LEU A 112 4.65 -4.29 11.92
N ASN A 113 3.90 -3.32 11.39
CA ASN A 113 2.50 -3.49 11.00
C ASN A 113 2.31 -3.75 9.48
N ASP A 114 3.38 -3.92 8.71
CA ASP A 114 3.38 -4.16 7.26
C ASP A 114 2.65 -3.07 6.43
N ILE A 115 2.61 -1.84 6.94
CA ILE A 115 2.00 -0.69 6.27
C ILE A 115 3.03 0.30 5.72
N ASP A 116 4.29 -0.03 5.80
CA ASP A 116 5.38 0.75 5.21
C ASP A 116 5.45 0.58 3.69
N ARG A 117 6.10 1.53 3.04
CA ARG A 117 6.22 1.58 1.57
C ARG A 117 6.86 0.34 0.96
N PHE A 118 7.84 -0.24 1.61
CA PHE A 118 8.54 -1.41 1.09
C PHE A 118 7.67 -2.66 1.15
N ASP A 119 6.97 -2.90 2.25
CA ASP A 119 6.03 -4.01 2.37
C ASP A 119 4.83 -3.84 1.45
N LEU A 120 4.32 -2.63 1.24
CA LEU A 120 3.25 -2.37 0.28
C LEU A 120 3.67 -2.65 -1.17
N VAL A 121 4.92 -2.35 -1.55
CA VAL A 121 5.48 -2.73 -2.85
C VAL A 121 5.55 -4.25 -2.97
N ILE A 122 6.09 -4.92 -1.96
CA ILE A 122 6.20 -6.39 -1.94
C ILE A 122 4.83 -7.04 -2.09
N ASP A 123 3.84 -6.60 -1.34
CA ASP A 123 2.48 -7.11 -1.42
C ASP A 123 1.87 -6.94 -2.81
N THR A 124 2.03 -5.75 -3.39
CA THR A 124 1.53 -5.46 -4.73
C THR A 124 2.14 -6.40 -5.77
N VAL A 125 3.47 -6.53 -5.76
CA VAL A 125 4.19 -7.36 -6.73
C VAL A 125 3.84 -8.84 -6.59
N ARG A 126 3.72 -9.34 -5.36
CA ARG A 126 3.36 -10.74 -5.11
C ARG A 126 1.96 -11.11 -5.61
N ARG A 127 1.07 -10.14 -5.81
CA ARG A 127 -0.27 -10.35 -6.39
C ARG A 127 -0.27 -10.27 -7.92
N LEU A 128 0.88 -10.05 -8.53
CA LEU A 128 1.04 -9.89 -9.97
C LEU A 128 2.09 -10.89 -10.51
N PRO A 129 1.78 -12.20 -10.51
CA PRO A 129 2.74 -13.25 -10.91
C PRO A 129 3.23 -13.09 -12.35
N GLN A 130 2.45 -12.41 -13.20
CA GLN A 130 2.84 -12.11 -14.59
C GLN A 130 4.05 -11.17 -14.71
N LEU A 131 4.49 -10.52 -13.63
CA LEU A 131 5.72 -9.71 -13.63
C LEU A 131 7.00 -10.56 -13.66
N GLY A 132 6.88 -11.85 -13.33
CA GLY A 132 7.97 -12.80 -13.43
C GLY A 132 9.25 -12.37 -12.72
N ASN A 133 10.38 -12.49 -13.38
CA ASN A 133 11.71 -12.19 -12.81
C ASN A 133 11.86 -10.72 -12.39
N ARG A 134 11.24 -9.79 -13.10
CA ARG A 134 11.29 -8.35 -12.73
C ARG A 134 10.60 -8.11 -11.40
N GLY A 135 9.45 -8.77 -11.18
CA GLY A 135 8.76 -8.74 -9.90
C GLY A 135 9.60 -9.35 -8.78
N ALA A 136 10.19 -10.52 -9.01
CA ALA A 136 11.05 -11.20 -8.03
C ALA A 136 12.27 -10.33 -7.65
N TYR A 137 12.90 -9.68 -8.63
CA TYR A 137 14.00 -8.74 -8.38
C TYR A 137 13.57 -7.56 -7.52
N LEU A 138 12.41 -6.96 -7.80
CA LEU A 138 11.91 -5.83 -7.03
C LEU A 138 11.55 -6.24 -5.59
N VAL A 139 10.96 -7.42 -5.40
CA VAL A 139 10.71 -7.97 -4.05
C VAL A 139 12.02 -8.08 -3.26
N GLN A 140 13.08 -8.66 -3.87
CA GLN A 140 14.37 -8.77 -3.21
C GLN A 140 14.96 -7.40 -2.86
N LYS A 141 14.89 -6.44 -3.78
CA LYS A 141 15.35 -5.06 -3.56
C LYS A 141 14.63 -4.41 -2.36
N MET A 142 13.34 -4.63 -2.22
CA MET A 142 12.58 -4.11 -1.08
C MET A 142 12.92 -4.82 0.23
N GLN A 143 13.15 -6.11 0.19
CA GLN A 143 13.63 -6.87 1.36
C GLN A 143 15.00 -6.38 1.82
N ASP A 144 15.91 -6.09 0.90
CA ASP A 144 17.22 -5.53 1.20
C ASP A 144 17.08 -4.14 1.86
N LYS A 145 16.14 -3.32 1.40
CA LYS A 145 15.81 -2.03 2.02
C LYS A 145 15.30 -2.18 3.46
N LEU A 146 14.50 -3.18 3.74
CA LEU A 146 14.03 -3.47 5.10
C LEU A 146 15.19 -3.93 6.02
N VAL A 147 16.15 -4.66 5.48
CA VAL A 147 17.37 -5.03 6.23
C VAL A 147 18.22 -3.79 6.51
N GLU A 148 18.45 -2.94 5.49
CA GLU A 148 19.16 -1.67 5.63
C GLU A 148 18.50 -0.77 6.69
N HIS A 149 17.18 -0.63 6.65
CA HIS A 149 16.42 0.13 7.63
C HIS A 149 16.69 -0.38 9.06
N ARG A 150 16.56 -1.69 9.28
CA ARG A 150 16.79 -2.28 10.62
C ARG A 150 18.21 -2.05 11.14
N GLN A 151 19.19 -2.17 10.26
CA GLN A 151 20.58 -1.89 10.63
C GLN A 151 20.76 -0.41 10.96
N TYR A 152 20.21 0.48 10.15
CA TYR A 152 20.36 1.92 10.33
C TYR A 152 19.74 2.41 11.64
N ILE A 153 18.54 1.96 12.01
CA ILE A 153 17.89 2.36 13.28
C ILE A 153 18.64 1.82 14.47
N ARG A 154 19.25 0.64 14.36
CA ARG A 154 20.08 0.06 15.42
C ARG A 154 21.32 0.92 15.69
N ASP A 155 21.95 1.39 14.62
CA ASP A 155 23.20 2.13 14.72
C ASP A 155 22.99 3.61 15.03
N ASN A 156 21.88 4.21 14.60
CA ASN A 156 21.66 5.65 14.66
C ASN A 156 20.45 6.07 15.53
N GLY A 157 19.54 5.17 15.86
CA GLY A 157 18.34 5.48 16.66
C GLY A 157 17.29 6.34 15.94
N ILE A 158 17.41 6.53 14.64
CA ILE A 158 16.50 7.33 13.79
C ILE A 158 16.26 6.59 12.46
N ASP A 159 15.19 6.97 11.77
CA ASP A 159 14.87 6.41 10.45
C ASP A 159 15.85 6.87 9.36
N LEU A 160 15.97 6.07 8.31
CA LEU A 160 16.76 6.40 7.11
C LEU A 160 16.41 7.81 6.59
N PRO A 161 17.42 8.62 6.21
CA PRO A 161 17.19 9.96 5.67
C PRO A 161 16.25 9.98 4.46
N GLU A 162 16.38 9.01 3.56
CA GLU A 162 15.51 8.88 2.38
C GLU A 162 14.04 8.64 2.74
N VAL A 163 13.78 7.99 3.87
CA VAL A 163 12.41 7.77 4.39
C VAL A 163 11.87 9.03 5.06
N ARG A 164 12.68 9.65 5.91
CA ARG A 164 12.29 10.84 6.67
C ARG A 164 12.02 12.05 5.79
N ASN A 165 12.79 12.21 4.72
CA ASN A 165 12.78 13.39 3.87
C ASN A 165 11.96 13.19 2.59
N TRP A 166 11.41 11.99 2.37
CA TRP A 166 10.67 11.69 1.14
C TRP A 166 9.49 12.64 0.94
N ARG A 167 9.33 13.14 -0.28
CA ARG A 167 8.22 13.95 -0.74
C ARG A 167 7.76 13.48 -2.11
N TRP A 168 6.50 13.69 -2.43
CA TRP A 168 5.94 13.30 -3.72
C TRP A 168 6.66 13.94 -4.91
N GLU A 169 7.12 15.17 -4.77
CA GLU A 169 7.87 15.91 -5.80
C GLU A 169 9.15 15.18 -6.24
N ASP A 170 9.76 14.42 -5.32
CA ASP A 170 10.95 13.62 -5.63
C ASP A 170 10.65 12.43 -6.56
N SER A 171 9.36 12.07 -6.70
CA SER A 171 8.92 10.95 -7.53
C SER A 171 8.87 11.26 -9.03
N GLU A 172 8.88 12.55 -9.40
CA GLU A 172 8.85 13.01 -10.79
C GLU A 172 10.24 13.29 -11.34
N ALA A 173 11.28 13.25 -10.51
CA ALA A 173 12.65 13.39 -10.98
C ALA A 173 13.03 12.20 -11.89
N PRO A 174 13.54 12.43 -13.11
CA PRO A 174 14.04 11.36 -13.96
C PRO A 174 15.13 10.60 -13.20
N ALA A 175 15.13 9.26 -13.35
CA ALA A 175 16.21 8.44 -12.81
C ALA A 175 17.54 9.06 -13.29
N ALA A 176 18.43 9.37 -12.35
CA ALA A 176 19.78 9.81 -12.71
C ALA A 176 20.43 8.71 -13.57
N GLU A 177 20.87 9.07 -14.78
CA GLU A 177 21.56 8.18 -15.72
C GLU A 177 22.87 7.66 -15.11
#